data_87aeebab93878444865bc2eea0206ea7
#
_entry.id   87aeebab93878444865bc2eea0206ea7
#
_cell.length_a   1.000
_cell.length_b   1.000
_cell.length_c   1.000
_cell.angle_alpha   90.00
_cell.angle_beta   90.00
_cell.angle_gamma   90.00
#
_symmetry.space_group_name_H-M   'P 1'
#
loop_
_entity.id
_entity.type
_entity.pdbx_description
1 polymer ?
#
loop_
_entity_poly.entity_id
_entity_poly.type
_entity_poly.pdbx_seq_one_letter_code
_entity_poly.pdbx_strand_id
1 'polypeptide(L)'
;MQDSDELVAVDLATQTIKWRVKTGSLPADVFGTPDDKHLLVGLTGGDHVEVYDVSGSVAKHVKDIPTGEGAHAFRALGDGRHVFVGNRVANTVNKIDYTKLESVAQFKAPGGPDCMEVTADGKLLLVSSRWIKKMSVIDIASGELVRQVKVGKSPHGIWTLDHAKRY
;
A
#
# COMPACT_ATOMS: atom_id res chain seq x y z
N MET A 1 12.20 -2.18 7.76
CA MET A 1 13.31 -1.32 8.28
C MET A 1 13.88 -0.54 7.12
N GLN A 2 13.42 0.70 6.97
CA GLN A 2 13.65 1.52 5.76
C GLN A 2 15.13 1.78 5.46
N ASP A 3 15.87 2.26 6.43
CA ASP A 3 17.28 2.69 6.21
C ASP A 3 18.26 1.52 6.02
N SER A 4 17.86 0.30 6.37
CA SER A 4 18.70 -0.90 6.22
C SER A 4 18.26 -1.80 5.07
N ASP A 5 17.20 -1.42 4.34
CA ASP A 5 16.61 -2.21 3.25
C ASP A 5 16.33 -3.66 3.71
N GLU A 6 15.52 -3.78 4.78
CA GLU A 6 15.24 -5.07 5.39
C GLU A 6 13.78 -5.24 5.78
N LEU A 7 13.27 -6.43 5.57
CA LEU A 7 12.04 -6.96 6.18
C LEU A 7 12.43 -7.85 7.35
N VAL A 8 11.81 -7.61 8.52
CA VAL A 8 12.14 -8.30 9.77
C VAL A 8 10.86 -8.82 10.41
N ALA A 9 10.83 -10.08 10.78
CA ALA A 9 9.78 -10.65 11.62
C ALA A 9 10.25 -10.76 13.07
N VAL A 10 9.40 -10.34 13.99
CA VAL A 10 9.63 -10.42 15.43
C VAL A 10 8.57 -11.32 16.04
N ASP A 11 9.01 -12.28 16.82
CA ASP A 11 8.12 -13.11 17.63
C ASP A 11 7.59 -12.26 18.81
N LEU A 12 6.27 -12.10 18.91
CA LEU A 12 5.65 -11.23 19.89
C LEU A 12 5.71 -11.78 21.32
N ALA A 13 5.74 -13.09 21.48
CA ALA A 13 5.79 -13.72 22.79
C ALA A 13 7.19 -13.65 23.41
N THR A 14 8.23 -13.89 22.58
CA THR A 14 9.62 -13.89 23.03
C THR A 14 10.35 -12.57 22.80
N GLN A 15 9.75 -11.66 22.00
CA GLN A 15 10.32 -10.38 21.57
C GLN A 15 11.69 -10.52 20.87
N THR A 16 11.89 -11.65 20.20
CA THR A 16 13.13 -11.94 19.46
C THR A 16 12.91 -11.88 17.95
N ILE A 17 13.97 -11.58 17.21
CA ILE A 17 13.94 -11.63 15.75
C ILE A 17 13.83 -13.09 15.31
N LYS A 18 12.74 -13.41 14.61
CA LYS A 18 12.50 -14.74 14.05
C LYS A 18 13.26 -14.95 12.74
N TRP A 19 13.26 -13.95 11.88
CA TRP A 19 14.03 -13.92 10.65
C TRP A 19 14.22 -12.50 10.13
N ARG A 20 15.17 -12.34 9.22
CA ARG A 20 15.52 -11.08 8.56
C ARG A 20 15.89 -11.39 7.11
N VAL A 21 15.36 -10.62 6.15
CA VAL A 21 15.68 -10.72 4.73
C VAL A 21 15.90 -9.34 4.13
N LYS A 22 16.73 -9.25 3.11
CA LYS A 22 16.95 -8.01 2.35
C LYS A 22 15.78 -7.76 1.42
N THR A 23 15.47 -6.49 1.23
CA THR A 23 14.49 -5.96 0.28
C THR A 23 15.20 -5.08 -0.74
N GLY A 24 14.48 -4.61 -1.74
CA GLY A 24 14.88 -3.42 -2.51
C GLY A 24 14.91 -2.15 -1.65
N SER A 25 15.18 -1.02 -2.30
CA SER A 25 15.49 0.24 -1.62
C SER A 25 14.30 0.88 -0.91
N LEU A 26 14.51 1.32 0.31
CA LEU A 26 13.60 2.10 1.14
C LEU A 26 12.22 1.46 1.32
N PRO A 27 12.11 0.24 1.88
CA PRO A 27 10.81 -0.39 2.17
C PRO A 27 10.03 0.48 3.15
N ALA A 28 8.76 0.77 2.82
CA ALA A 28 7.94 1.72 3.56
C ALA A 28 6.79 1.09 4.33
N ASP A 29 5.97 0.29 3.64
CA ASP A 29 4.80 -0.34 4.22
C ASP A 29 4.69 -1.80 3.80
N VAL A 30 3.96 -2.59 4.58
CA VAL A 30 3.79 -4.03 4.38
C VAL A 30 2.31 -4.38 4.48
N PHE A 31 1.81 -5.10 3.48
CA PHE A 31 0.48 -5.69 3.51
C PHE A 31 0.58 -7.22 3.55
N GLY A 32 0.01 -7.83 4.60
CA GLY A 32 -0.16 -9.28 4.68
C GLY A 32 -1.42 -9.73 3.96
N THR A 33 -1.32 -10.76 3.12
CA THR A 33 -2.51 -11.34 2.50
C THR A 33 -3.35 -12.09 3.55
N PRO A 34 -4.71 -12.07 3.45
CA PRO A 34 -5.57 -12.68 4.47
C PRO A 34 -5.42 -14.19 4.66
N ASP A 35 -4.76 -14.86 3.73
CA ASP A 35 -4.43 -16.29 3.82
C ASP A 35 -3.10 -16.57 4.53
N ASP A 36 -2.44 -15.52 5.05
CA ASP A 36 -1.15 -15.56 5.74
C ASP A 36 0.01 -16.15 4.93
N LYS A 37 -0.10 -16.17 3.58
CA LYS A 37 0.94 -16.76 2.72
C LYS A 37 1.91 -15.76 2.15
N HIS A 38 1.46 -14.52 1.91
CA HIS A 38 2.29 -13.52 1.26
C HIS A 38 2.34 -12.21 2.03
N LEU A 39 3.48 -11.54 1.91
CA LEU A 39 3.65 -10.13 2.27
C LEU A 39 3.95 -9.34 1.00
N LEU A 40 3.22 -8.24 0.79
CA LEU A 40 3.48 -7.24 -0.22
C LEU A 40 4.26 -6.10 0.44
N VAL A 41 5.41 -5.74 -0.09
CA VAL A 41 6.29 -4.70 0.46
C VAL A 41 6.40 -3.55 -0.52
N GLY A 42 5.95 -2.37 -0.13
CA GLY A 42 6.07 -1.15 -0.93
C GLY A 42 7.46 -0.56 -0.82
N LEU A 43 8.11 -0.30 -1.96
CA LEU A 43 9.45 0.29 -2.02
C LEU A 43 9.38 1.76 -2.40
N THR A 44 9.66 2.67 -1.47
CA THR A 44 9.68 4.10 -1.77
C THR A 44 10.86 4.49 -2.68
N GLY A 45 11.94 3.73 -2.66
CA GLY A 45 13.09 3.90 -3.55
C GLY A 45 13.02 3.08 -4.85
N GLY A 46 11.87 2.49 -5.16
CA GLY A 46 11.64 1.67 -6.35
C GLY A 46 10.35 2.05 -7.10
N ASP A 47 10.03 1.28 -8.11
CA ASP A 47 8.87 1.44 -8.99
C ASP A 47 7.92 0.23 -8.94
N HIS A 48 8.07 -0.62 -7.95
CA HIS A 48 7.36 -1.88 -7.80
C HIS A 48 7.05 -2.21 -6.33
N VAL A 49 6.20 -3.19 -6.16
CA VAL A 49 5.93 -3.88 -4.89
C VAL A 49 6.59 -5.25 -4.94
N GLU A 50 7.43 -5.54 -3.97
CA GLU A 50 7.98 -6.89 -3.79
C GLU A 50 6.98 -7.80 -3.08
N VAL A 51 6.92 -9.07 -3.51
CA VAL A 51 6.09 -10.11 -2.90
C VAL A 51 6.99 -11.17 -2.27
N TYR A 52 6.71 -11.46 -1.01
CA TYR A 52 7.41 -12.50 -0.24
C TYR A 52 6.44 -13.60 0.14
N ASP A 53 6.82 -14.87 -0.13
CA ASP A 53 6.17 -16.04 0.47
C ASP A 53 6.66 -16.19 1.91
N VAL A 54 5.72 -16.21 2.86
CA VAL A 54 5.97 -16.36 4.31
C VAL A 54 5.37 -17.63 4.89
N SER A 55 4.94 -18.56 4.06
CA SER A 55 4.40 -19.86 4.49
C SER A 55 5.47 -20.77 5.11
N GLY A 56 6.75 -20.49 4.84
CA GLY A 56 7.90 -21.20 5.39
C GLY A 56 8.45 -20.59 6.67
N SER A 57 9.62 -21.08 7.11
CA SER A 57 10.30 -20.58 8.31
C SER A 57 10.99 -19.23 8.12
N VAL A 58 11.27 -18.83 6.90
CA VAL A 58 11.90 -17.55 6.51
C VAL A 58 11.21 -17.04 5.25
N ALA A 59 10.98 -15.73 5.17
CA ALA A 59 10.40 -15.11 3.98
C ALA A 59 11.30 -15.30 2.75
N LYS A 60 10.67 -15.59 1.60
CA LYS A 60 11.34 -15.72 0.30
C LYS A 60 10.72 -14.76 -0.69
N HIS A 61 11.53 -13.94 -1.33
CA HIS A 61 11.09 -13.12 -2.46
C HIS A 61 10.64 -14.03 -3.61
N VAL A 62 9.45 -13.78 -4.15
CA VAL A 62 8.84 -14.64 -5.19
C VAL A 62 8.42 -13.88 -6.44
N LYS A 63 8.15 -12.56 -6.33
CA LYS A 63 7.67 -11.76 -7.47
C LYS A 63 7.83 -10.26 -7.21
N ASP A 64 8.01 -9.50 -8.29
CA ASP A 64 7.82 -8.06 -8.33
C ASP A 64 6.54 -7.73 -9.08
N ILE A 65 5.74 -6.83 -8.51
CA ILE A 65 4.53 -6.29 -9.15
C ILE A 65 4.85 -4.86 -9.58
N PRO A 66 4.99 -4.56 -10.88
CA PRO A 66 5.19 -3.21 -11.35
C PRO A 66 4.03 -2.30 -10.95
N THR A 67 4.33 -1.13 -10.39
CA THR A 67 3.31 -0.17 -9.93
C THR A 67 3.59 1.24 -10.45
N GLY A 68 4.50 1.93 -9.83
CA GLY A 68 4.94 3.27 -10.15
C GLY A 68 5.96 3.69 -9.10
N GLU A 69 6.76 4.67 -9.44
CA GLU A 69 7.85 5.14 -8.60
C GLU A 69 7.34 5.65 -7.23
N GLY A 70 7.97 5.16 -6.16
CA GLY A 70 7.67 5.57 -4.80
C GLY A 70 6.52 4.80 -4.15
N ALA A 71 6.39 3.50 -4.38
CA ALA A 71 5.38 2.65 -3.72
C ALA A 71 5.50 2.77 -2.19
N HIS A 72 4.40 3.18 -1.51
CA HIS A 72 4.48 3.58 -0.10
C HIS A 72 3.45 2.89 0.79
N ALA A 73 2.18 3.29 0.75
CA ALA A 73 1.18 2.83 1.70
C ALA A 73 0.13 1.94 1.05
N PHE A 74 -0.31 0.92 1.77
CA PHE A 74 -1.36 0.00 1.33
C PHE A 74 -2.70 0.30 2.00
N ARG A 75 -3.79 0.01 1.29
CA ARG A 75 -5.16 -0.01 1.81
C ARG A 75 -6.01 -1.06 1.09
N ALA A 76 -6.45 -2.08 1.81
CA ALA A 76 -7.37 -3.07 1.25
C ALA A 76 -8.69 -2.44 0.80
N LEU A 77 -9.25 -2.91 -0.31
CA LEU A 77 -10.59 -2.51 -0.78
C LEU A 77 -11.69 -3.04 0.15
N GLY A 78 -11.45 -4.15 0.82
CA GLY A 78 -12.42 -4.81 1.71
C GLY A 78 -13.30 -5.84 1.01
N ASP A 79 -12.95 -6.21 -0.20
CA ASP A 79 -13.64 -7.22 -1.02
C ASP A 79 -13.00 -8.61 -0.94
N GLY A 80 -11.99 -8.78 -0.08
CA GLY A 80 -11.25 -10.03 0.07
C GLY A 80 -10.34 -10.39 -1.10
N ARG A 81 -10.00 -9.41 -1.97
CA ARG A 81 -9.23 -9.67 -3.18
C ARG A 81 -8.28 -8.55 -3.59
N HIS A 82 -8.63 -7.31 -3.32
CA HIS A 82 -7.87 -6.18 -3.83
C HIS A 82 -7.28 -5.31 -2.73
N VAL A 83 -6.09 -4.79 -3.02
CA VAL A 83 -5.42 -3.79 -2.20
C VAL A 83 -4.93 -2.64 -3.08
N PHE A 84 -5.01 -1.42 -2.58
CA PHE A 84 -4.43 -0.24 -3.21
C PHE A 84 -3.02 0.00 -2.67
N VAL A 85 -2.15 0.51 -3.54
CA VAL A 85 -0.83 1.04 -3.15
C VAL A 85 -0.62 2.42 -3.76
N GLY A 86 -0.22 3.38 -2.93
CA GLY A 86 0.10 4.74 -3.37
C GLY A 86 1.54 4.85 -3.86
N ASN A 87 1.75 5.43 -5.05
CA ASN A 87 3.07 5.68 -5.62
C ASN A 87 3.38 7.17 -5.55
N ARG A 88 4.12 7.58 -4.53
CA ARG A 88 4.32 9.00 -4.19
C ARG A 88 4.94 9.81 -5.31
N VAL A 89 5.97 9.30 -5.95
CA VAL A 89 6.72 10.00 -6.98
C VAL A 89 5.98 9.98 -8.31
N ALA A 90 5.42 8.83 -8.68
CA ALA A 90 4.63 8.67 -9.89
C ALA A 90 3.28 9.41 -9.85
N ASN A 91 2.81 9.87 -8.67
CA ASN A 91 1.50 10.51 -8.51
C ASN A 91 0.33 9.62 -8.95
N THR A 92 0.41 8.34 -8.65
CA THR A 92 -0.60 7.33 -8.99
C THR A 92 -0.95 6.45 -7.79
N VAL A 93 -2.05 5.74 -7.91
CA VAL A 93 -2.42 4.63 -7.02
C VAL A 93 -2.66 3.40 -7.89
N ASN A 94 -2.02 2.28 -7.58
CA ASN A 94 -2.33 1.01 -8.24
C ASN A 94 -3.33 0.20 -7.41
N LYS A 95 -4.24 -0.47 -8.11
CA LYS A 95 -5.09 -1.52 -7.56
C LYS A 95 -4.45 -2.87 -7.88
N ILE A 96 -4.10 -3.63 -6.86
CA ILE A 96 -3.47 -4.95 -6.97
C ILE A 96 -4.50 -6.01 -6.61
N ASP A 97 -4.63 -7.03 -7.46
CA ASP A 97 -5.29 -8.28 -7.13
C ASP A 97 -4.27 -9.19 -6.41
N TYR A 98 -4.36 -9.26 -5.09
CA TYR A 98 -3.40 -10.03 -4.31
C TYR A 98 -3.59 -11.55 -4.40
N THR A 99 -4.71 -12.02 -4.96
CA THR A 99 -4.91 -13.45 -5.22
C THR A 99 -4.16 -13.92 -6.47
N LYS A 100 -3.89 -12.98 -7.40
CA LYS A 100 -3.13 -13.21 -8.63
C LYS A 100 -1.73 -12.62 -8.59
N LEU A 101 -1.46 -11.78 -7.58
CA LEU A 101 -0.22 -11.00 -7.44
C LEU A 101 0.05 -10.13 -8.67
N GLU A 102 -0.97 -9.35 -9.09
CA GLU A 102 -0.91 -8.53 -10.31
C GLU A 102 -1.55 -7.16 -10.09
N SER A 103 -0.96 -6.12 -10.67
CA SER A 103 -1.60 -4.80 -10.78
C SER A 103 -2.69 -4.85 -11.86
N VAL A 104 -3.94 -4.55 -11.48
CA VAL A 104 -5.12 -4.66 -12.38
C VAL A 104 -5.68 -3.31 -12.80
N ALA A 105 -5.31 -2.22 -12.14
CA ALA A 105 -5.67 -0.86 -12.51
C ALA A 105 -4.69 0.15 -11.93
N GLN A 106 -4.60 1.33 -12.56
CA GLN A 106 -3.84 2.46 -12.05
C GLN A 106 -4.68 3.74 -12.16
N PHE A 107 -4.73 4.51 -11.10
CA PHE A 107 -5.49 5.74 -10.97
C PHE A 107 -4.56 6.95 -10.82
N LYS A 108 -4.94 8.10 -11.35
CA LYS A 108 -4.23 9.35 -11.11
C LYS A 108 -4.50 9.87 -9.69
N ALA A 109 -3.44 10.13 -8.93
CA ALA A 109 -3.52 10.66 -7.57
C ALA A 109 -2.46 11.75 -7.37
N PRO A 110 -2.66 12.97 -7.89
CA PRO A 110 -1.61 13.99 -7.92
C PRO A 110 -1.26 14.52 -6.54
N GLY A 111 0.02 14.90 -6.38
CA GLY A 111 0.52 15.58 -5.20
C GLY A 111 1.10 14.67 -4.12
N GLY A 112 1.73 13.59 -4.51
CA GLY A 112 2.39 12.64 -3.60
C GLY A 112 1.37 11.88 -2.76
N PRO A 113 0.65 10.90 -3.35
CA PRO A 113 -0.28 10.05 -2.63
C PRO A 113 0.44 9.33 -1.48
N ASP A 114 -0.14 9.42 -0.30
CA ASP A 114 0.42 8.85 0.91
C ASP A 114 -0.54 7.80 1.49
N CYS A 115 -1.10 8.00 2.68
CA CYS A 115 -2.06 7.07 3.25
C CYS A 115 -3.44 7.21 2.60
N MET A 116 -4.18 6.12 2.64
CA MET A 116 -5.48 6.01 1.98
C MET A 116 -6.53 5.43 2.92
N GLU A 117 -7.79 5.73 2.63
CA GLU A 117 -8.95 5.08 3.24
C GLU A 117 -10.02 4.81 2.19
N VAL A 118 -10.77 3.73 2.36
CA VAL A 118 -11.89 3.35 1.49
C VAL A 118 -13.20 3.57 2.25
N THR A 119 -14.17 4.25 1.65
CA THR A 119 -15.48 4.44 2.25
C THR A 119 -16.19 3.11 2.51
N ALA A 120 -17.07 3.05 3.50
CA ALA A 120 -17.74 1.83 3.94
C ALA A 120 -18.50 1.10 2.82
N ASP A 121 -19.01 1.84 1.84
CA ASP A 121 -19.71 1.31 0.67
C ASP A 121 -18.76 0.82 -0.45
N GLY A 122 -17.44 0.95 -0.24
CA GLY A 122 -16.43 0.53 -1.22
C GLY A 122 -16.35 1.37 -2.49
N LYS A 123 -17.00 2.55 -2.54
CA LYS A 123 -17.09 3.33 -3.78
C LYS A 123 -16.01 4.38 -3.96
N LEU A 124 -15.54 4.98 -2.87
CA LEU A 124 -14.58 6.07 -2.92
C LEU A 124 -13.28 5.68 -2.22
N LEU A 125 -12.17 6.04 -2.87
CA LEU A 125 -10.85 6.01 -2.28
C LEU A 125 -10.45 7.43 -1.89
N LEU A 126 -10.19 7.65 -0.60
CA LEU A 126 -9.69 8.87 -0.04
C LEU A 126 -8.17 8.78 0.05
N VAL A 127 -7.45 9.74 -0.54
CA VAL A 127 -5.99 9.71 -0.62
C VAL A 127 -5.42 11.00 -0.05
N SER A 128 -4.52 10.94 0.92
CA SER A 128 -3.78 12.12 1.36
C SER A 128 -2.76 12.51 0.29
N SER A 129 -2.93 13.69 -0.30
CA SER A 129 -2.03 14.26 -1.31
C SER A 129 -1.04 15.19 -0.60
N ARG A 130 0.03 14.60 -0.06
CA ARG A 130 0.91 15.20 0.94
C ARG A 130 1.59 16.49 0.48
N TRP A 131 2.07 16.54 -0.75
CA TRP A 131 2.86 17.66 -1.25
C TRP A 131 2.03 18.89 -1.61
N ILE A 132 0.75 18.69 -1.92
CA ILE A 132 -0.16 19.78 -2.33
C ILE A 132 -1.18 20.17 -1.26
N LYS A 133 -1.07 19.60 -0.03
CA LYS A 133 -1.95 19.92 1.11
C LYS A 133 -3.42 19.66 0.81
N LYS A 134 -3.72 18.55 0.17
CA LYS A 134 -5.08 18.17 -0.20
C LYS A 134 -5.36 16.71 0.20
N MET A 135 -6.63 16.40 0.28
CA MET A 135 -7.16 15.05 0.21
C MET A 135 -7.81 14.89 -1.16
N SER A 136 -7.38 13.89 -1.91
CA SER A 136 -7.97 13.51 -3.19
C SER A 136 -9.05 12.45 -2.95
N VAL A 137 -10.15 12.55 -3.67
CA VAL A 137 -11.27 11.59 -3.66
C VAL A 137 -11.36 10.98 -5.05
N ILE A 138 -11.19 9.68 -5.13
CA ILE A 138 -11.20 8.92 -6.39
C ILE A 138 -12.40 7.98 -6.37
N ASP A 139 -13.20 7.98 -7.44
CA ASP A 139 -14.22 6.98 -7.67
C ASP A 139 -13.54 5.65 -8.07
N ILE A 140 -13.77 4.60 -7.31
CA ILE A 140 -13.07 3.31 -7.49
C ILE A 140 -13.51 2.58 -8.76
N ALA A 141 -14.76 2.77 -9.18
CA ALA A 141 -15.28 2.09 -10.36
C ALA A 141 -14.76 2.70 -11.67
N SER A 142 -14.72 4.02 -11.77
CA SER A 142 -14.22 4.72 -12.96
C SER A 142 -12.71 5.00 -12.92
N GLY A 143 -12.11 5.03 -11.73
CA GLY A 143 -10.72 5.47 -11.53
C GLY A 143 -10.54 6.99 -11.62
N GLU A 144 -11.63 7.77 -11.69
CA GLU A 144 -11.57 9.20 -11.85
C GLU A 144 -11.35 9.96 -10.54
N LEU A 145 -10.50 10.97 -10.58
CA LEU A 145 -10.35 11.96 -9.50
C LEU A 145 -11.57 12.87 -9.50
N VAL A 146 -12.55 12.59 -8.61
CA VAL A 146 -13.83 13.35 -8.58
C VAL A 146 -13.76 14.61 -7.73
N ARG A 147 -12.84 14.69 -6.78
CA ARG A 147 -12.72 15.86 -5.90
C ARG A 147 -11.34 15.97 -5.26
N GLN A 148 -10.94 17.21 -4.98
CA GLN A 148 -9.83 17.52 -4.07
C GLN A 148 -10.29 18.50 -2.99
N VAL A 149 -10.03 18.16 -1.73
CA VAL A 149 -10.36 18.98 -0.56
C VAL A 149 -9.07 19.54 0.02
N LYS A 150 -9.01 20.85 0.26
CA LYS A 150 -7.86 21.49 0.94
C LYS A 150 -7.84 21.07 2.41
N VAL A 151 -6.66 20.66 2.87
CA VAL A 151 -6.41 20.27 4.26
C VAL A 151 -5.15 20.94 4.81
N GLY A 152 -4.71 20.59 5.99
CA GLY A 152 -3.49 21.10 6.62
C GLY A 152 -2.20 20.74 5.87
N LYS A 153 -1.08 21.21 6.39
CA LYS A 153 0.25 20.90 5.81
C LYS A 153 0.59 19.44 6.01
N SER A 154 1.21 18.85 4.98
CA SER A 154 1.76 17.49 5.02
C SER A 154 0.75 16.44 5.55
N PRO A 155 -0.47 16.35 4.96
CA PRO A 155 -1.43 15.34 5.38
C PRO A 155 -0.81 13.95 5.20
N HIS A 156 -0.98 13.09 6.21
CA HIS A 156 -0.43 11.74 6.21
C HIS A 156 -1.56 10.72 6.37
N GLY A 157 -1.93 10.36 7.59
CA GLY A 157 -2.98 9.37 7.83
C GLY A 157 -4.37 9.86 7.48
N ILE A 158 -5.23 8.94 7.01
CA ILE A 158 -6.68 9.14 6.89
C ILE A 158 -7.36 8.03 7.68
N TRP A 159 -8.37 8.40 8.44
CA TRP A 159 -9.24 7.46 9.12
C TRP A 159 -10.67 8.03 9.12
N THR A 160 -11.63 7.17 8.82
CA THR A 160 -13.06 7.50 8.87
C THR A 160 -13.76 6.56 9.84
N LEU A 161 -14.81 7.04 10.50
CA LEU A 161 -15.56 6.25 11.48
C LEU A 161 -16.17 5.01 10.81
N ASP A 162 -16.77 5.22 9.64
CA ASP A 162 -17.27 4.15 8.78
C ASP A 162 -16.31 3.96 7.61
N HIS A 163 -15.73 2.77 7.48
CA HIS A 163 -14.78 2.42 6.41
C HIS A 163 -14.98 0.98 5.95
N ALA A 164 -14.50 0.66 4.75
CA ALA A 164 -14.47 -0.70 4.24
C ALA A 164 -13.58 -1.60 5.11
N LYS A 165 -13.82 -2.90 5.11
CA LYS A 165 -12.97 -3.87 5.80
C LYS A 165 -11.51 -3.72 5.37
N ARG A 166 -10.59 -4.11 6.24
CA ARG A 166 -9.13 -3.99 6.00
C ARG A 166 -8.49 -5.28 5.50
N TYR A 167 -9.33 -6.22 5.09
CA TYR A 167 -8.93 -7.52 4.54
C TYR A 167 -9.95 -8.03 3.52
#